data_a1ee1f776fcdd662531aa96c62ec910c
#
_entry.id   a1ee1f776fcdd662531aa96c62ec910c
#
_cell.length_a   1.000
_cell.length_b   1.000
_cell.length_c   1.000
_cell.angle_alpha   90.00
_cell.angle_beta   90.00
_cell.angle_gamma   90.00
#
_symmetry.space_group_name_H-M   'P 1'
#
loop_
_entity.id
_entity.type
_entity.pdbx_description
1 polymer ?
#
loop_
_entity_poly.entity_id
_entity_poly.type
_entity_poly.pdbx_seq_one_letter_code
_entity_poly.pdbx_strand_id
1 'polypeptide(L)'
;MKFTDKLQYLRYLVDKRGMKPVYMILGLTYDCNSFCRTCFNWEQLRKNKEHELSFDEIRKTFASLDDLLFVVMSGGEPFLRRDLPDVCAMLSAQNHVKQITIPTGAIASDLIARSVESTLQRCPATQIVVNLSIDHIGEKHDWIRGVPGNYEKARKTYALLMPLRDRYPNLTVNVHTCLCTYNADDLDELFAGVRRDFPRVSFHSFEMLRGDQPDKNIQPIGTERYRELLPKLEEYWGSYHHYDNFLKFVKIYTRRMELAVLEQETQVRPCYAGLISGVLDARGEVRMCELRDAVGNVRDTGYDFAKLWFGEEADRQRASIKAKECHCTHSCFMSSSLVFDLRTWGAYLASCVVSFLNSERSEESTEAPRRVSQTASRRLG
;
A
#
# COMPACT_ATOMS: atom_id res chain seq x y z
N MET A 1 -16.21 6.74 -7.67
CA MET A 1 -17.02 6.49 -6.45
C MET A 1 -18.19 7.47 -6.44
N LYS A 2 -19.43 6.98 -6.40
CA LYS A 2 -20.64 7.85 -6.37
C LYS A 2 -20.66 8.64 -5.06
N PHE A 3 -21.32 9.80 -5.04
CA PHE A 3 -21.43 10.65 -3.84
C PHE A 3 -22.06 9.90 -2.65
N THR A 4 -23.06 9.07 -2.93
CA THR A 4 -23.72 8.20 -1.94
C THR A 4 -22.77 7.21 -1.29
N ASP A 5 -21.79 6.68 -2.06
CA ASP A 5 -20.78 5.76 -1.53
C ASP A 5 -19.83 6.46 -0.55
N LYS A 6 -19.62 7.78 -0.73
CA LYS A 6 -18.77 8.57 0.18
C LYS A 6 -19.43 8.79 1.53
N LEU A 7 -20.77 8.97 1.57
CA LEU A 7 -21.49 9.24 2.81
C LEU A 7 -21.43 8.10 3.81
N GLN A 8 -21.53 6.84 3.36
CA GLN A 8 -21.44 5.69 4.28
C GLN A 8 -20.09 5.59 4.99
N TYR A 9 -19.02 6.14 4.40
CA TYR A 9 -17.69 6.14 4.99
C TYR A 9 -17.42 7.31 5.92
N LEU A 10 -18.24 8.38 5.86
CA LEU A 10 -18.12 9.53 6.78
C LEU A 10 -18.31 9.11 8.24
N ARG A 11 -19.16 8.10 8.50
CA ARG A 11 -19.34 7.57 9.85
C ARG A 11 -18.03 7.06 10.46
N TYR A 12 -17.14 6.44 9.65
CA TYR A 12 -15.84 5.97 10.12
C TYR A 12 -14.87 7.09 10.48
N LEU A 13 -15.11 8.32 10.04
CA LEU A 13 -14.36 9.49 10.48
C LEU A 13 -14.75 9.91 11.90
N VAL A 14 -16.03 9.72 12.26
CA VAL A 14 -16.59 10.22 13.53
C VAL A 14 -16.57 9.14 14.60
N ASP A 15 -17.16 7.99 14.34
CA ASP A 15 -17.20 6.86 15.28
C ASP A 15 -16.86 5.54 14.59
N LYS A 16 -15.91 4.81 15.15
CA LYS A 16 -15.40 3.53 14.61
C LYS A 16 -15.80 2.34 15.49
N ARG A 17 -16.48 2.59 16.61
CA ARG A 17 -16.84 1.53 17.58
C ARG A 17 -17.99 0.68 17.05
N GLY A 18 -17.94 -0.61 17.33
CA GLY A 18 -18.98 -1.56 16.94
C GLY A 18 -19.11 -1.76 15.43
N MET A 19 -18.10 -1.36 14.64
CA MET A 19 -18.08 -1.50 13.20
C MET A 19 -17.19 -2.65 12.77
N LYS A 20 -17.57 -3.33 11.68
CA LYS A 20 -16.71 -4.29 11.00
C LYS A 20 -15.63 -3.55 10.20
N PRO A 21 -14.50 -4.21 9.87
CA PRO A 21 -13.42 -3.56 9.13
C PRO A 21 -13.88 -3.17 7.72
N VAL A 22 -13.33 -2.08 7.18
CA VAL A 22 -13.48 -1.65 5.78
C VAL A 22 -12.21 -1.82 4.98
N TYR A 23 -11.11 -2.15 5.65
CA TYR A 23 -9.82 -2.46 5.08
C TYR A 23 -9.38 -3.83 5.58
N MET A 24 -9.14 -4.77 4.66
CA MET A 24 -8.71 -6.12 5.01
C MET A 24 -7.39 -6.46 4.33
N ILE A 25 -6.47 -7.07 5.09
CA ILE A 25 -5.37 -7.83 4.51
C ILE A 25 -5.80 -9.29 4.49
N LEU A 26 -5.82 -9.86 3.29
CA LEU A 26 -6.13 -11.27 3.08
C LEU A 26 -4.86 -12.02 2.71
N GLY A 27 -4.34 -12.81 3.64
CA GLY A 27 -3.34 -13.81 3.36
C GLY A 27 -3.95 -14.90 2.48
N LEU A 28 -3.60 -14.89 1.19
CA LEU A 28 -4.26 -15.75 0.23
C LEU A 28 -3.62 -17.14 0.15
N THR A 29 -2.30 -17.20 0.26
CA THR A 29 -1.50 -18.44 0.25
C THR A 29 -0.14 -18.18 0.89
N TYR A 30 0.47 -19.22 1.43
CA TYR A 30 1.89 -19.21 1.84
C TYR A 30 2.80 -19.86 0.80
N ASP A 31 2.25 -20.23 -0.39
CA ASP A 31 3.10 -20.62 -1.52
C ASP A 31 3.80 -19.40 -2.11
N CYS A 32 5.09 -19.55 -2.42
CA CYS A 32 5.89 -18.48 -2.98
C CYS A 32 7.03 -19.04 -3.84
N ASN A 33 7.28 -18.39 -4.96
CA ASN A 33 8.39 -18.70 -5.87
C ASN A 33 9.60 -17.75 -5.71
N SER A 34 9.57 -16.88 -4.69
CA SER A 34 10.69 -16.01 -4.31
C SER A 34 11.35 -16.48 -3.01
N PHE A 35 12.61 -16.03 -2.79
CA PHE A 35 13.40 -16.30 -1.59
C PHE A 35 13.97 -14.99 -1.04
N CYS A 36 13.08 -13.96 -0.94
CA CYS A 36 13.48 -12.60 -0.61
C CYS A 36 14.19 -12.52 0.74
N ARG A 37 15.32 -11.83 0.76
CA ARG A 37 16.08 -11.54 1.99
C ARG A 37 15.30 -10.60 2.93
N THR A 38 14.37 -9.82 2.37
CA THR A 38 13.48 -8.87 3.07
C THR A 38 12.17 -9.47 3.55
N CYS A 39 11.91 -10.77 3.35
CA CYS A 39 10.61 -11.37 3.61
C CYS A 39 10.32 -11.54 5.10
N PHE A 40 9.32 -10.87 5.63
CA PHE A 40 8.87 -11.04 7.02
C PHE A 40 7.99 -12.30 7.25
N ASN A 41 7.44 -12.87 6.16
CA ASN A 41 6.63 -14.10 6.22
C ASN A 41 7.44 -15.38 5.96
N TRP A 42 8.76 -15.29 5.87
CA TRP A 42 9.61 -16.40 5.41
C TRP A 42 9.43 -17.71 6.18
N GLU A 43 9.17 -17.63 7.48
CA GLU A 43 8.93 -18.80 8.32
C GLU A 43 7.65 -19.56 7.96
N GLN A 44 6.65 -18.86 7.46
CA GLN A 44 5.36 -19.42 7.09
C GLN A 44 5.34 -19.97 5.66
N LEU A 45 6.25 -19.46 4.81
CA LEU A 45 6.25 -19.83 3.40
C LEU A 45 6.53 -21.31 3.20
N ARG A 46 5.81 -21.92 2.26
CA ARG A 46 5.96 -23.33 1.80
C ARG A 46 5.68 -24.38 2.86
N LYS A 47 5.09 -23.98 4.01
CA LYS A 47 4.73 -24.91 5.09
C LYS A 47 3.22 -25.10 5.15
N ASN A 48 2.79 -26.35 5.40
CA ASN A 48 1.39 -26.69 5.74
C ASN A 48 0.34 -26.11 4.77
N LYS A 49 0.56 -26.24 3.46
CA LYS A 49 -0.38 -25.77 2.42
C LYS A 49 -1.77 -26.41 2.53
N GLU A 50 -1.85 -27.64 3.03
CA GLU A 50 -3.07 -28.39 3.27
C GLU A 50 -4.00 -27.72 4.30
N HIS A 51 -3.48 -26.78 5.09
CA HIS A 51 -4.26 -26.02 6.06
C HIS A 51 -4.70 -24.64 5.57
N GLU A 52 -4.37 -24.27 4.33
CA GLU A 52 -4.83 -23.01 3.76
C GLU A 52 -6.35 -23.03 3.54
N LEU A 53 -6.98 -21.84 3.67
CA LEU A 53 -8.41 -21.69 3.42
C LEU A 53 -8.73 -21.99 1.95
N SER A 54 -9.72 -22.86 1.72
CA SER A 54 -10.30 -23.05 0.39
C SER A 54 -11.10 -21.81 -0.06
N PHE A 55 -11.44 -21.73 -1.34
CA PHE A 55 -12.32 -20.70 -1.87
C PHE A 55 -13.64 -20.59 -1.09
N ASP A 56 -14.27 -21.72 -0.80
CA ASP A 56 -15.54 -21.75 -0.07
C ASP A 56 -15.43 -21.27 1.37
N GLU A 57 -14.31 -21.57 2.04
CA GLU A 57 -14.05 -21.08 3.41
C GLU A 57 -13.84 -19.55 3.40
N ILE A 58 -13.07 -19.03 2.43
CA ILE A 58 -12.91 -17.57 2.25
C ILE A 58 -14.28 -16.94 1.96
N ARG A 59 -15.06 -17.49 1.05
CA ARG A 59 -16.39 -16.98 0.70
C ARG A 59 -17.33 -16.94 1.91
N LYS A 60 -17.38 -18.00 2.71
CA LYS A 60 -18.18 -18.05 3.94
C LYS A 60 -17.72 -17.02 4.95
N THR A 61 -16.41 -16.86 5.14
CA THR A 61 -15.84 -15.89 6.07
C THR A 61 -16.21 -14.45 5.67
N PHE A 62 -16.04 -14.11 4.40
CA PHE A 62 -16.37 -12.78 3.89
C PHE A 62 -17.88 -12.50 3.84
N ALA A 63 -18.74 -13.54 3.83
CA ALA A 63 -20.19 -13.36 3.95
C ALA A 63 -20.61 -12.76 5.31
N SER A 64 -19.78 -12.89 6.34
CA SER A 64 -20.02 -12.26 7.65
C SER A 64 -19.51 -10.82 7.74
N LEU A 65 -18.82 -10.31 6.70
CA LEU A 65 -18.36 -8.92 6.59
C LEU A 65 -19.36 -8.07 5.80
N ASP A 66 -19.28 -6.76 6.01
CA ASP A 66 -20.04 -5.77 5.25
C ASP A 66 -19.25 -5.35 3.98
N ASP A 67 -19.68 -4.24 3.34
CA ASP A 67 -18.97 -3.64 2.21
C ASP A 67 -17.55 -3.23 2.61
N LEU A 68 -16.60 -3.48 1.72
CA LEU A 68 -15.19 -3.18 1.95
C LEU A 68 -14.69 -2.08 1.00
N LEU A 69 -13.84 -1.19 1.52
CA LEU A 69 -13.13 -0.22 0.69
C LEU A 69 -11.92 -0.84 0.03
N PHE A 70 -11.11 -1.53 0.82
CA PHE A 70 -9.81 -2.02 0.38
C PHE A 70 -9.59 -3.46 0.84
N VAL A 71 -9.14 -4.29 -0.08
CA VAL A 71 -8.56 -5.59 0.23
C VAL A 71 -7.14 -5.64 -0.35
N VAL A 72 -6.17 -5.95 0.49
CA VAL A 72 -4.79 -6.20 0.07
C VAL A 72 -4.55 -7.70 0.14
N MET A 73 -4.23 -8.32 -0.99
CA MET A 73 -3.79 -9.70 -1.03
C MET A 73 -2.38 -9.78 -0.42
N SER A 74 -2.14 -10.77 0.40
CA SER A 74 -0.87 -10.94 1.13
C SER A 74 -0.51 -12.44 1.20
N GLY A 75 0.55 -12.76 1.94
CA GLY A 75 1.04 -14.11 2.16
C GLY A 75 2.35 -14.36 1.42
N GLY A 76 2.38 -15.35 0.52
CA GLY A 76 3.47 -15.62 -0.40
C GLY A 76 3.33 -14.87 -1.73
N GLU A 77 3.18 -15.61 -2.83
CA GLU A 77 2.90 -15.04 -4.15
C GLU A 77 1.41 -15.30 -4.51
N PRO A 78 0.54 -14.27 -4.47
CA PRO A 78 -0.89 -14.44 -4.68
C PRO A 78 -1.24 -15.06 -6.03
N PHE A 79 -0.47 -14.80 -7.08
CA PHE A 79 -0.73 -15.30 -8.42
C PHE A 79 -0.42 -16.80 -8.58
N LEU A 80 0.21 -17.46 -7.61
CA LEU A 80 0.32 -18.93 -7.60
C LEU A 80 -0.99 -19.61 -7.21
N ARG A 81 -1.92 -18.89 -6.60
CA ARG A 81 -3.24 -19.39 -6.28
C ARG A 81 -4.14 -19.33 -7.51
N ARG A 82 -4.57 -20.50 -8.01
CA ARG A 82 -5.29 -20.62 -9.28
C ARG A 82 -6.67 -19.98 -9.28
N ASP A 83 -7.34 -19.95 -8.13
CA ASP A 83 -8.67 -19.35 -7.92
C ASP A 83 -8.62 -17.86 -7.52
N LEU A 84 -7.46 -17.19 -7.63
CA LEU A 84 -7.34 -15.74 -7.36
C LEU A 84 -8.39 -14.90 -8.11
N PRO A 85 -8.65 -15.10 -9.43
CA PRO A 85 -9.71 -14.37 -10.11
C PRO A 85 -11.12 -14.66 -9.55
N ASP A 86 -11.37 -15.88 -9.06
CA ASP A 86 -12.64 -16.24 -8.41
C ASP A 86 -12.82 -15.54 -7.08
N VAL A 87 -11.76 -15.50 -6.27
CA VAL A 87 -11.74 -14.77 -4.99
C VAL A 87 -11.98 -13.27 -5.23
N CYS A 88 -11.30 -12.65 -6.20
CA CYS A 88 -11.52 -11.25 -6.54
C CYS A 88 -12.96 -10.98 -6.99
N ALA A 89 -13.52 -11.85 -7.84
CA ALA A 89 -14.89 -11.73 -8.32
C ALA A 89 -15.90 -11.87 -7.18
N MET A 90 -15.70 -12.83 -6.28
CA MET A 90 -16.52 -13.03 -5.09
C MET A 90 -16.50 -11.78 -4.20
N LEU A 91 -15.32 -11.24 -3.88
CA LEU A 91 -15.16 -10.02 -3.07
C LEU A 91 -15.83 -8.81 -3.73
N SER A 92 -15.69 -8.66 -5.05
CA SER A 92 -16.34 -7.59 -5.82
C SER A 92 -17.86 -7.67 -5.75
N ALA A 93 -18.42 -8.88 -5.90
CA ALA A 93 -19.87 -9.09 -5.94
C ALA A 93 -20.53 -9.12 -4.55
N GLN A 94 -19.90 -9.78 -3.58
CA GLN A 94 -20.46 -10.02 -2.24
C GLN A 94 -20.21 -8.86 -1.28
N ASN A 95 -18.99 -8.30 -1.29
CA ASN A 95 -18.57 -7.25 -0.36
C ASN A 95 -18.36 -5.89 -1.04
N HIS A 96 -18.78 -5.75 -2.28
CA HIS A 96 -18.71 -4.51 -3.08
C HIS A 96 -17.37 -3.78 -2.97
N VAL A 97 -16.26 -4.55 -2.92
CA VAL A 97 -14.91 -4.05 -2.70
C VAL A 97 -14.57 -2.98 -3.73
N LYS A 98 -14.14 -1.80 -3.28
CA LYS A 98 -13.80 -0.70 -4.20
C LYS A 98 -12.43 -0.85 -4.81
N GLN A 99 -11.46 -1.39 -4.07
CA GLN A 99 -10.10 -1.63 -4.57
C GLN A 99 -9.53 -2.93 -4.02
N ILE A 100 -8.98 -3.74 -4.91
CA ILE A 100 -8.17 -4.91 -4.57
C ILE A 100 -6.73 -4.64 -5.01
N THR A 101 -5.79 -4.74 -4.06
CA THR A 101 -4.36 -4.58 -4.31
C THR A 101 -3.67 -5.93 -4.25
N ILE A 102 -2.92 -6.27 -5.29
CA ILE A 102 -2.24 -7.56 -5.44
C ILE A 102 -0.74 -7.31 -5.62
N PRO A 103 0.07 -7.47 -4.57
CA PRO A 103 1.53 -7.43 -4.69
C PRO A 103 2.03 -8.69 -5.39
N THR A 104 3.12 -8.58 -6.13
CA THR A 104 3.76 -9.71 -6.81
C THR A 104 5.26 -9.53 -6.94
N GLY A 105 6.00 -10.64 -6.80
CA GLY A 105 7.40 -10.75 -7.18
C GLY A 105 7.63 -10.72 -8.69
N ALA A 106 6.56 -10.72 -9.47
CA ALA A 106 6.54 -10.61 -10.93
C ALA A 106 7.33 -11.70 -11.69
N ILE A 107 7.49 -12.90 -11.09
CA ILE A 107 8.32 -13.98 -11.66
C ILE A 107 7.58 -14.75 -12.75
N ALA A 108 6.29 -15.04 -12.55
CA ALA A 108 5.48 -15.87 -13.45
C ALA A 108 4.70 -15.00 -14.45
N SER A 109 5.40 -14.24 -15.30
CA SER A 109 4.87 -13.15 -16.12
C SER A 109 3.59 -13.49 -16.88
N ASP A 110 3.57 -14.62 -17.61
CA ASP A 110 2.43 -15.02 -18.44
C ASP A 110 1.22 -15.48 -17.59
N LEU A 111 1.48 -16.11 -16.43
CA LEU A 111 0.44 -16.46 -15.47
C LEU A 111 -0.19 -15.22 -14.84
N ILE A 112 0.64 -14.26 -14.44
CA ILE A 112 0.21 -13.00 -13.85
C ILE A 112 -0.68 -12.24 -14.85
N ALA A 113 -0.23 -12.07 -16.10
CA ALA A 113 -0.99 -11.36 -17.11
C ALA A 113 -2.37 -11.99 -17.38
N ARG A 114 -2.43 -13.32 -17.53
CA ARG A 114 -3.73 -14.04 -17.70
C ARG A 114 -4.64 -13.90 -16.49
N SER A 115 -4.09 -14.03 -15.28
CA SER A 115 -4.87 -13.91 -14.05
C SER A 115 -5.41 -12.49 -13.86
N VAL A 116 -4.59 -11.46 -14.14
CA VAL A 116 -5.02 -10.06 -14.11
C VAL A 116 -6.12 -9.81 -15.13
N GLU A 117 -5.98 -10.25 -16.39
CA GLU A 117 -7.01 -10.06 -17.41
C GLU A 117 -8.33 -10.74 -17.01
N SER A 118 -8.28 -11.98 -16.53
CA SER A 118 -9.46 -12.70 -16.02
C SER A 118 -10.13 -11.94 -14.86
N THR A 119 -9.33 -11.40 -13.93
CA THR A 119 -9.85 -10.60 -12.81
C THR A 119 -10.53 -9.33 -13.30
N LEU A 120 -9.93 -8.59 -14.23
CA LEU A 120 -10.48 -7.35 -14.78
C LEU A 120 -11.82 -7.58 -15.52
N GLN A 121 -11.92 -8.63 -16.29
CA GLN A 121 -13.17 -9.02 -16.98
C GLN A 121 -14.32 -9.30 -16.00
N ARG A 122 -14.00 -9.86 -14.84
CA ARG A 122 -14.97 -10.29 -13.83
C ARG A 122 -15.28 -9.24 -12.77
N CYS A 123 -14.43 -8.23 -12.63
CA CYS A 123 -14.52 -7.18 -11.60
C CYS A 123 -14.58 -5.78 -12.20
N PRO A 124 -15.52 -5.46 -13.12
CA PRO A 124 -15.51 -4.17 -13.83
C PRO A 124 -15.77 -2.95 -12.91
N ALA A 125 -16.39 -3.15 -11.75
CA ALA A 125 -16.69 -2.10 -10.76
C ALA A 125 -15.63 -1.94 -9.67
N THR A 126 -14.62 -2.82 -9.63
CA THR A 126 -13.55 -2.83 -8.63
C THR A 126 -12.24 -2.36 -9.26
N GLN A 127 -11.55 -1.43 -8.61
CA GLN A 127 -10.20 -1.03 -9.00
C GLN A 127 -9.22 -2.16 -8.67
N ILE A 128 -8.51 -2.67 -9.65
CA ILE A 128 -7.45 -3.67 -9.47
C ILE A 128 -6.10 -2.95 -9.52
N VAL A 129 -5.32 -3.10 -8.45
CA VAL A 129 -3.99 -2.51 -8.32
C VAL A 129 -2.96 -3.64 -8.27
N VAL A 130 -2.09 -3.72 -9.25
CA VAL A 130 -0.95 -4.66 -9.25
C VAL A 130 0.29 -3.91 -8.79
N ASN A 131 0.88 -4.33 -7.68
CA ASN A 131 2.13 -3.77 -7.16
C ASN A 131 3.30 -4.68 -7.53
N LEU A 132 4.13 -4.25 -8.48
CA LEU A 132 5.38 -4.94 -8.83
C LEU A 132 6.42 -4.66 -7.74
N SER A 133 6.90 -5.70 -7.09
CA SER A 133 7.91 -5.58 -6.03
C SER A 133 9.29 -5.41 -6.64
N ILE A 134 9.82 -4.20 -6.64
CA ILE A 134 11.14 -3.83 -7.19
C ILE A 134 11.98 -3.22 -6.08
N ASP A 135 12.97 -3.95 -5.57
CA ASP A 135 13.78 -3.51 -4.44
C ASP A 135 15.13 -2.89 -4.86
N HIS A 136 15.56 -3.09 -6.11
CA HIS A 136 16.70 -2.47 -6.76
C HIS A 136 16.64 -2.71 -8.28
N ILE A 137 17.74 -2.45 -8.99
CA ILE A 137 17.88 -2.63 -10.44
C ILE A 137 18.80 -3.83 -10.72
N GLY A 138 18.51 -4.58 -11.79
CA GLY A 138 19.35 -5.64 -12.32
C GLY A 138 19.70 -6.73 -11.30
N GLU A 139 20.97 -7.16 -11.28
CA GLU A 139 21.46 -8.25 -10.45
C GLU A 139 21.31 -8.01 -8.94
N LYS A 140 21.38 -6.75 -8.50
CA LYS A 140 21.17 -6.43 -7.09
C LYS A 140 19.73 -6.65 -6.67
N HIS A 141 18.76 -6.34 -7.54
CA HIS A 141 17.36 -6.72 -7.33
C HIS A 141 17.20 -8.24 -7.20
N ASP A 142 17.81 -9.00 -8.14
CA ASP A 142 17.76 -10.46 -8.15
C ASP A 142 18.31 -11.05 -6.86
N TRP A 143 19.42 -10.50 -6.38
CA TRP A 143 20.06 -10.90 -5.15
C TRP A 143 19.18 -10.62 -3.92
N ILE A 144 18.55 -9.42 -3.83
CA ILE A 144 17.63 -9.08 -2.72
C ILE A 144 16.42 -10.01 -2.74
N ARG A 145 15.86 -10.28 -3.93
CA ARG A 145 14.69 -11.14 -4.10
C ARG A 145 14.99 -12.64 -4.04
N GLY A 146 16.28 -13.01 -4.06
CA GLY A 146 16.76 -14.38 -4.03
C GLY A 146 16.37 -15.21 -5.26
N VAL A 147 16.20 -14.56 -6.43
CA VAL A 147 15.78 -15.20 -7.68
C VAL A 147 16.58 -14.63 -8.86
N PRO A 148 17.50 -15.42 -9.42
CA PRO A 148 18.26 -14.98 -10.61
C PRO A 148 17.34 -14.62 -11.78
N GLY A 149 17.60 -13.51 -12.45
CA GLY A 149 16.81 -12.99 -13.57
C GLY A 149 15.43 -12.47 -13.18
N ASN A 150 15.14 -12.20 -11.90
CA ASN A 150 13.85 -11.67 -11.47
C ASN A 150 13.58 -10.28 -12.04
N TYR A 151 14.59 -9.42 -12.12
CA TYR A 151 14.43 -8.08 -12.67
C TYR A 151 13.91 -8.10 -14.10
N GLU A 152 14.48 -8.93 -14.96
CA GLU A 152 14.03 -9.08 -16.35
C GLU A 152 12.64 -9.71 -16.44
N LYS A 153 12.29 -10.65 -15.55
CA LYS A 153 10.93 -11.19 -15.45
C LYS A 153 9.94 -10.10 -15.03
N ALA A 154 10.31 -9.22 -14.11
CA ALA A 154 9.48 -8.09 -13.70
C ALA A 154 9.26 -7.09 -14.85
N ARG A 155 10.28 -6.80 -15.64
CA ARG A 155 10.17 -6.00 -16.88
C ARG A 155 9.23 -6.66 -17.89
N LYS A 156 9.35 -7.99 -18.08
CA LYS A 156 8.44 -8.75 -18.94
C LYS A 156 7.00 -8.67 -18.42
N THR A 157 6.80 -8.87 -17.11
CA THR A 157 5.48 -8.76 -16.48
C THR A 157 4.87 -7.38 -16.71
N TYR A 158 5.63 -6.33 -16.45
CA TYR A 158 5.21 -4.96 -16.72
C TYR A 158 4.80 -4.76 -18.20
N ALA A 159 5.61 -5.22 -19.14
CA ALA A 159 5.31 -5.11 -20.57
C ALA A 159 4.00 -5.82 -20.95
N LEU A 160 3.69 -6.96 -20.34
CA LEU A 160 2.43 -7.69 -20.55
C LEU A 160 1.21 -7.00 -19.89
N LEU A 161 1.41 -6.25 -18.79
CA LEU A 161 0.34 -5.55 -18.12
C LEU A 161 -0.04 -4.22 -18.78
N MET A 162 0.86 -3.57 -19.52
CA MET A 162 0.59 -2.27 -20.13
C MET A 162 -0.53 -2.30 -21.17
N PRO A 163 -0.63 -3.27 -22.11
CA PRO A 163 -1.78 -3.40 -22.99
C PRO A 163 -3.11 -3.64 -22.25
N LEU A 164 -3.07 -4.37 -21.13
CA LEU A 164 -4.26 -4.56 -20.30
C LEU A 164 -4.71 -3.26 -19.66
N ARG A 165 -3.76 -2.45 -19.15
CA ARG A 165 -4.05 -1.13 -18.60
C ARG A 165 -4.68 -0.18 -19.62
N ASP A 166 -4.26 -0.26 -20.88
CA ASP A 166 -4.84 0.54 -21.95
C ASP A 166 -6.27 0.10 -22.29
N ARG A 167 -6.58 -1.18 -22.14
CA ARG A 167 -7.90 -1.77 -22.38
C ARG A 167 -8.87 -1.62 -21.21
N TYR A 168 -8.37 -1.74 -19.99
CA TYR A 168 -9.19 -1.78 -18.75
C TYR A 168 -8.88 -0.58 -17.86
N PRO A 169 -9.75 0.44 -17.82
CA PRO A 169 -9.50 1.68 -17.04
C PRO A 169 -9.46 1.44 -15.52
N ASN A 170 -9.94 0.29 -15.05
CA ASN A 170 -9.88 -0.13 -13.66
C ASN A 170 -8.60 -0.90 -13.30
N LEU A 171 -7.58 -0.96 -14.18
CA LEU A 171 -6.26 -1.47 -13.83
C LEU A 171 -5.29 -0.34 -13.48
N THR A 172 -4.67 -0.44 -12.34
CA THR A 172 -3.50 0.37 -11.94
C THR A 172 -2.29 -0.54 -11.76
N VAL A 173 -1.14 -0.14 -12.30
CA VAL A 173 0.13 -0.83 -12.10
C VAL A 173 1.09 0.11 -11.39
N ASN A 174 1.61 -0.32 -10.25
CA ASN A 174 2.56 0.42 -9.42
C ASN A 174 3.85 -0.36 -9.25
N VAL A 175 4.89 0.33 -8.82
CA VAL A 175 6.09 -0.27 -8.23
C VAL A 175 6.03 -0.11 -6.71
N HIS A 176 6.52 -1.11 -5.99
CA HIS A 176 6.65 -1.12 -4.54
C HIS A 176 8.04 -1.60 -4.13
N THR A 177 8.69 -0.86 -3.24
CA THR A 177 10.03 -1.17 -2.72
C THR A 177 9.99 -1.34 -1.20
N CYS A 178 10.60 -2.42 -0.71
CA CYS A 178 10.94 -2.57 0.70
C CYS A 178 12.25 -1.82 0.97
N LEU A 179 12.16 -0.71 1.69
CA LEU A 179 13.29 0.17 2.00
C LEU A 179 14.08 -0.40 3.20
N CYS A 180 15.36 -0.66 2.99
CA CYS A 180 16.24 -1.29 3.96
C CYS A 180 17.70 -0.89 3.70
N THR A 181 18.62 -1.37 4.54
CA THR A 181 20.06 -1.10 4.41
C THR A 181 20.67 -1.55 3.07
N TYR A 182 20.01 -2.46 2.33
CA TYR A 182 20.52 -2.93 1.04
C TYR A 182 20.24 -2.00 -0.14
N ASN A 183 19.32 -1.04 0.00
CA ASN A 183 18.93 -0.12 -1.10
C ASN A 183 18.88 1.34 -0.71
N ALA A 184 19.01 1.67 0.57
CA ALA A 184 18.87 3.05 1.05
C ALA A 184 19.94 4.01 0.49
N ASP A 185 21.13 3.51 0.18
CA ASP A 185 22.23 4.33 -0.31
C ASP A 185 22.19 4.52 -1.85
N ASP A 186 21.43 3.68 -2.55
CA ASP A 186 21.36 3.67 -4.01
C ASP A 186 20.01 4.16 -4.55
N LEU A 187 19.27 4.98 -3.79
CA LEU A 187 17.93 5.44 -4.18
C LEU A 187 17.93 6.21 -5.51
N ASP A 188 18.99 6.94 -5.86
CA ASP A 188 19.06 7.64 -7.16
C ASP A 188 19.11 6.67 -8.33
N GLU A 189 19.89 5.60 -8.20
CA GLU A 189 19.95 4.54 -9.21
C GLU A 189 18.59 3.82 -9.32
N LEU A 190 17.98 3.49 -8.18
CA LEU A 190 16.64 2.87 -8.14
C LEU A 190 15.59 3.76 -8.79
N PHE A 191 15.56 5.07 -8.48
CA PHE A 191 14.60 6.01 -9.05
C PHE A 191 14.80 6.17 -10.56
N ALA A 192 16.05 6.34 -11.01
CA ALA A 192 16.38 6.43 -12.42
C ALA A 192 16.00 5.15 -13.18
N GLY A 193 16.31 4.00 -12.60
CA GLY A 193 15.97 2.70 -13.17
C GLY A 193 14.47 2.47 -13.26
N VAL A 194 13.70 2.77 -12.22
CA VAL A 194 12.23 2.64 -12.25
C VAL A 194 11.63 3.57 -13.31
N ARG A 195 12.09 4.82 -13.41
CA ARG A 195 11.61 5.74 -14.46
C ARG A 195 11.94 5.26 -15.89
N ARG A 196 13.12 4.64 -16.08
CA ARG A 196 13.56 4.13 -17.37
C ARG A 196 12.81 2.86 -17.78
N ASP A 197 12.71 1.87 -16.86
CA ASP A 197 12.27 0.52 -17.17
C ASP A 197 10.77 0.29 -16.92
N PHE A 198 10.14 1.15 -16.12
CA PHE A 198 8.71 1.13 -15.77
C PHE A 198 8.03 2.51 -15.94
N PRO A 199 8.21 3.19 -17.10
CA PRO A 199 7.90 4.62 -17.27
C PRO A 199 6.42 4.97 -17.08
N ARG A 200 5.52 4.01 -17.22
CA ARG A 200 4.06 4.23 -17.16
C ARG A 200 3.42 3.73 -15.87
N VAL A 201 4.19 3.39 -14.82
CA VAL A 201 3.59 3.07 -13.52
C VAL A 201 2.90 4.30 -12.94
N SER A 202 1.78 4.05 -12.26
CA SER A 202 0.99 5.15 -11.69
C SER A 202 1.63 5.74 -10.45
N PHE A 203 2.37 4.93 -9.68
CA PHE A 203 3.08 5.36 -8.49
C PHE A 203 4.20 4.37 -8.12
N HIS A 204 5.25 4.87 -7.47
CA HIS A 204 6.27 4.06 -6.82
C HIS A 204 6.20 4.27 -5.30
N SER A 205 5.71 3.28 -4.60
CA SER A 205 5.55 3.31 -3.15
C SER A 205 6.72 2.63 -2.44
N PHE A 206 6.98 3.09 -1.21
CA PHE A 206 8.01 2.51 -0.35
C PHE A 206 7.38 2.03 0.96
N GLU A 207 7.95 1.00 1.54
CA GLU A 207 7.62 0.53 2.88
C GLU A 207 8.92 0.21 3.61
N MET A 208 9.04 0.60 4.86
CA MET A 208 10.20 0.24 5.67
C MET A 208 10.22 -1.24 5.97
N LEU A 209 11.42 -1.84 5.98
CA LEU A 209 11.63 -3.20 6.42
C LEU A 209 11.05 -3.41 7.83
N ARG A 210 10.33 -4.50 8.03
CA ARG A 210 9.69 -4.85 9.30
C ARG A 210 9.73 -6.34 9.58
N GLY A 211 9.49 -6.70 10.84
CA GLY A 211 9.44 -8.08 11.28
C GLY A 211 10.81 -8.75 11.35
N ASP A 212 10.84 -10.06 11.40
CA ASP A 212 12.06 -10.87 11.34
C ASP A 212 12.31 -11.34 9.90
N GLN A 213 13.56 -11.27 9.44
CA GLN A 213 13.96 -11.64 8.08
C GLN A 213 14.87 -12.86 8.07
N PRO A 214 14.88 -13.65 6.96
CA PRO A 214 15.78 -14.78 6.82
C PRO A 214 17.24 -14.36 6.80
N ASP A 215 17.56 -13.19 6.24
CA ASP A 215 18.91 -12.63 6.23
C ASP A 215 19.11 -11.72 7.44
N LYS A 216 19.91 -12.20 8.40
CA LYS A 216 20.18 -11.47 9.65
C LYS A 216 21.12 -10.27 9.50
N ASN A 217 21.75 -10.10 8.32
CA ASN A 217 22.59 -8.94 8.02
C ASN A 217 21.76 -7.73 7.55
N ILE A 218 20.51 -7.95 7.10
CA ILE A 218 19.64 -6.85 6.70
C ILE A 218 19.07 -6.15 7.94
N GLN A 219 19.03 -4.84 7.90
CA GLN A 219 18.48 -4.03 9.00
C GLN A 219 17.46 -3.03 8.46
N PRO A 220 16.46 -2.63 9.26
CA PRO A 220 15.69 -1.42 9.01
C PRO A 220 16.64 -0.21 8.92
N ILE A 221 16.21 0.81 8.20
CA ILE A 221 16.97 2.06 8.14
C ILE A 221 16.86 2.77 9.49
N GLY A 222 18.01 3.17 10.05
CA GLY A 222 18.06 3.94 11.29
C GLY A 222 17.40 5.33 11.15
N THR A 223 16.96 5.89 12.26
CA THR A 223 16.20 7.15 12.33
C THR A 223 16.91 8.31 11.64
N GLU A 224 18.22 8.50 11.89
CA GLU A 224 19.01 9.56 11.25
C GLU A 224 19.04 9.41 9.74
N ARG A 225 19.34 8.19 9.27
CA ARG A 225 19.37 7.92 7.83
C ARG A 225 18.02 8.11 7.18
N TYR A 226 16.94 7.71 7.85
CA TYR A 226 15.58 7.92 7.34
C TYR A 226 15.22 9.41 7.26
N ARG A 227 15.64 10.21 8.25
CA ARG A 227 15.47 11.69 8.24
C ARG A 227 16.17 12.34 7.04
N GLU A 228 17.38 11.88 6.70
CA GLU A 228 18.13 12.36 5.53
C GLU A 228 17.45 11.98 4.19
N LEU A 229 16.87 10.79 4.12
CA LEU A 229 16.27 10.28 2.90
C LEU A 229 14.87 10.84 2.63
N LEU A 230 14.14 11.25 3.65
CA LEU A 230 12.74 11.67 3.53
C LEU A 230 12.54 12.83 2.54
N PRO A 231 13.33 13.91 2.52
CA PRO A 231 13.19 14.98 1.52
C PRO A 231 13.37 14.45 0.09
N LYS A 232 14.31 13.54 -0.14
CA LYS A 232 14.55 12.91 -1.44
C LYS A 232 13.35 12.06 -1.90
N LEU A 233 12.73 11.31 -1.00
CA LEU A 233 11.51 10.54 -1.27
C LEU A 233 10.34 11.48 -1.60
N GLU A 234 10.18 12.58 -0.87
CA GLU A 234 9.12 13.56 -1.10
C GLU A 234 9.27 14.24 -2.46
N GLU A 235 10.48 14.65 -2.84
CA GLU A 235 10.78 15.21 -4.16
C GLU A 235 10.48 14.21 -5.27
N TYR A 236 10.93 12.95 -5.11
CA TYR A 236 10.66 11.88 -6.06
C TYR A 236 9.15 11.68 -6.27
N TRP A 237 8.37 11.67 -5.20
CA TRP A 237 6.91 11.54 -5.28
C TRP A 237 6.23 12.78 -5.85
N GLY A 238 6.79 13.95 -5.66
CA GLY A 238 6.34 15.19 -6.29
C GLY A 238 6.22 15.06 -7.81
N SER A 239 7.08 14.26 -8.44
CA SER A 239 7.08 14.04 -9.89
C SER A 239 5.92 13.18 -10.43
N TYR A 240 5.15 12.52 -9.57
CA TYR A 240 3.96 11.73 -9.97
C TYR A 240 2.71 12.62 -10.05
N HIS A 241 2.62 13.48 -11.07
CA HIS A 241 1.55 14.47 -11.21
C HIS A 241 0.16 13.88 -11.46
N HIS A 242 0.09 12.68 -12.05
CA HIS A 242 -1.18 11.99 -12.37
C HIS A 242 -1.74 11.14 -11.23
N TYR A 243 -1.03 11.04 -10.10
CA TYR A 243 -1.53 10.31 -8.94
C TYR A 243 -2.50 11.19 -8.14
N ASP A 244 -3.53 10.57 -7.55
CA ASP A 244 -4.52 11.30 -6.73
C ASP A 244 -3.84 12.14 -5.63
N ASN A 245 -4.16 13.43 -5.58
CA ASN A 245 -3.48 14.38 -4.70
C ASN A 245 -3.67 14.06 -3.22
N PHE A 246 -4.86 13.62 -2.81
CA PHE A 246 -5.10 13.23 -1.42
C PHE A 246 -4.34 11.95 -1.06
N LEU A 247 -4.37 10.95 -1.92
CA LEU A 247 -3.62 9.70 -1.68
C LEU A 247 -2.11 9.95 -1.67
N LYS A 248 -1.59 10.82 -2.55
CA LYS A 248 -0.20 11.24 -2.54
C LYS A 248 0.15 11.96 -1.23
N PHE A 249 -0.68 12.90 -0.79
CA PHE A 249 -0.52 13.54 0.49
C PHE A 249 -0.48 12.53 1.63
N VAL A 250 -1.41 11.58 1.69
CA VAL A 250 -1.42 10.52 2.72
C VAL A 250 -0.14 9.70 2.69
N LYS A 251 0.38 9.35 1.50
CA LYS A 251 1.66 8.62 1.37
C LYS A 251 2.83 9.39 1.95
N ILE A 252 2.99 10.67 1.59
CA ILE A 252 4.03 11.55 2.12
C ILE A 252 3.85 11.74 3.63
N TYR A 253 2.62 12.04 4.07
CA TYR A 253 2.32 12.25 5.47
C TYR A 253 2.57 11.01 6.33
N THR A 254 2.30 9.81 5.79
CA THR A 254 2.66 8.53 6.44
C THR A 254 4.16 8.47 6.72
N ARG A 255 5.00 8.82 5.74
CA ARG A 255 6.48 8.80 5.92
C ARG A 255 6.95 9.77 7.01
N ARG A 256 6.36 10.96 7.07
CA ARG A 256 6.62 11.93 8.14
C ARG A 256 6.19 11.39 9.51
N MET A 257 5.07 10.69 9.56
CA MET A 257 4.60 10.08 10.81
C MET A 257 5.46 8.88 11.21
N GLU A 258 5.98 8.10 10.27
CA GLU A 258 6.94 7.03 10.55
C GLU A 258 8.22 7.60 11.18
N LEU A 259 8.78 8.67 10.62
CA LEU A 259 9.93 9.35 11.21
C LEU A 259 9.61 9.80 12.63
N ALA A 260 8.48 10.45 12.85
CA ALA A 260 8.08 10.90 14.17
C ALA A 260 7.87 9.76 15.17
N VAL A 261 7.39 8.57 14.70
CA VAL A 261 7.31 7.35 15.54
C VAL A 261 8.69 6.85 15.93
N LEU A 262 9.65 6.85 15.00
CA LEU A 262 11.03 6.43 15.26
C LEU A 262 11.75 7.36 16.24
N GLU A 263 11.48 8.67 16.14
CA GLU A 263 12.08 9.69 17.01
C GLU A 263 11.50 9.68 18.44
N GLN A 264 10.20 9.43 18.57
CA GLN A 264 9.48 9.56 19.83
C GLN A 264 9.21 8.20 20.50
N GLU A 265 9.49 7.10 19.81
CA GLU A 265 9.23 5.72 20.27
C GLU A 265 7.80 5.52 20.79
N THR A 266 6.82 6.17 20.17
CA THR A 266 5.40 6.08 20.54
C THR A 266 4.48 6.26 19.35
N GLN A 267 3.20 5.94 19.52
CA GLN A 267 2.16 6.29 18.53
C GLN A 267 1.96 7.81 18.52
N VAL A 268 2.36 8.47 17.43
CA VAL A 268 2.18 9.92 17.22
C VAL A 268 0.78 10.27 16.69
N ARG A 269 0.10 9.29 16.14
CA ARG A 269 -1.30 9.33 15.67
C ARG A 269 -2.04 8.10 16.16
N PRO A 270 -3.36 8.15 16.36
CA PRO A 270 -4.13 6.95 16.73
C PRO A 270 -3.98 5.86 15.69
N CYS A 271 -3.69 4.65 16.12
CA CYS A 271 -3.76 3.46 15.30
C CYS A 271 -5.19 2.90 15.35
N TYR A 272 -5.81 2.73 14.18
CA TYR A 272 -7.15 2.16 14.07
C TYR A 272 -7.15 0.69 13.62
N ALA A 273 -6.02 0.00 13.79
CA ALA A 273 -5.97 -1.46 13.68
C ALA A 273 -6.98 -2.10 14.64
N GLY A 274 -7.72 -3.09 14.16
CA GLY A 274 -8.79 -3.71 14.93
C GLY A 274 -10.09 -2.87 15.03
N LEU A 275 -10.14 -1.67 14.44
CA LEU A 275 -11.35 -0.85 14.34
C LEU A 275 -11.83 -0.68 12.91
N ILE A 276 -10.93 -0.30 12.00
CA ILE A 276 -11.24 -0.12 10.57
C ILE A 276 -10.48 -1.10 9.68
N SER A 277 -9.40 -1.68 10.18
CA SER A 277 -8.54 -2.60 9.45
C SER A 277 -8.26 -3.87 10.25
N GLY A 278 -8.21 -5.00 9.56
CA GLY A 278 -7.93 -6.32 10.12
C GLY A 278 -7.22 -7.23 9.12
N VAL A 279 -6.85 -8.41 9.59
CA VAL A 279 -6.15 -9.44 8.81
C VAL A 279 -6.91 -10.75 8.92
N LEU A 280 -7.08 -11.43 7.80
CA LEU A 280 -7.38 -12.86 7.73
C LEU A 280 -6.19 -13.52 7.04
N ASP A 281 -5.48 -14.39 7.73
CA ASP A 281 -4.35 -15.07 7.13
C ASP A 281 -4.76 -16.29 6.29
N ALA A 282 -3.80 -16.90 5.58
CA ALA A 282 -4.09 -18.01 4.68
C ALA A 282 -4.63 -19.26 5.40
N ARG A 283 -4.43 -19.41 6.70
CA ARG A 283 -4.90 -20.54 7.51
C ARG A 283 -6.17 -20.24 8.31
N GLY A 284 -6.73 -19.06 8.16
CA GLY A 284 -7.98 -18.66 8.81
C GLY A 284 -7.80 -17.96 10.16
N GLU A 285 -6.58 -17.61 10.54
CA GLU A 285 -6.34 -16.79 11.72
C GLU A 285 -6.78 -15.34 11.48
N VAL A 286 -7.52 -14.79 12.43
CA VAL A 286 -7.92 -13.38 12.44
C VAL A 286 -6.99 -12.61 13.36
N ARG A 287 -6.49 -11.47 12.87
CA ARG A 287 -5.60 -10.59 13.64
C ARG A 287 -6.08 -9.15 13.54
N MET A 288 -5.90 -8.39 14.61
CA MET A 288 -6.17 -6.95 14.62
C MET A 288 -5.13 -6.19 13.79
N CYS A 289 -3.89 -6.71 13.73
CA CYS A 289 -2.77 -6.18 12.94
C CYS A 289 -1.84 -7.35 12.55
N GLU A 290 -1.11 -7.26 11.44
CA GLU A 290 -0.14 -8.29 11.02
C GLU A 290 0.96 -8.56 12.07
N LEU A 291 1.26 -7.57 12.91
CA LEU A 291 2.31 -7.65 13.93
C LEU A 291 1.81 -8.12 15.31
N ARG A 292 0.55 -8.54 15.43
CA ARG A 292 -0.05 -9.00 16.68
C ARG A 292 -0.50 -10.45 16.57
N ASP A 293 -0.67 -11.08 17.71
CA ASP A 293 -1.18 -12.46 17.79
C ASP A 293 -2.59 -12.57 17.23
N ALA A 294 -2.95 -13.76 16.78
CA ALA A 294 -4.30 -14.06 16.33
C ALA A 294 -5.30 -13.97 17.49
N VAL A 295 -6.50 -13.45 17.21
CA VAL A 295 -7.62 -13.44 18.15
C VAL A 295 -8.47 -14.70 18.06
N GLY A 296 -8.15 -15.58 17.12
CA GLY A 296 -8.78 -16.88 16.91
C GLY A 296 -8.75 -17.28 15.44
N ASN A 297 -9.33 -18.43 15.13
CA ASN A 297 -9.44 -18.97 13.78
C ASN A 297 -10.91 -19.03 13.33
N VAL A 298 -11.18 -18.62 12.08
CA VAL A 298 -12.55 -18.61 11.54
C VAL A 298 -13.20 -19.97 11.48
N ARG A 299 -12.43 -21.06 11.41
CA ARG A 299 -12.95 -22.43 11.45
C ARG A 299 -13.62 -22.74 12.78
N ASP A 300 -13.10 -22.21 13.87
CA ASP A 300 -13.64 -22.41 15.24
C ASP A 300 -14.98 -21.71 15.46
N THR A 301 -15.30 -20.74 14.60
CA THR A 301 -16.56 -19.96 14.69
C THR A 301 -17.55 -20.29 13.58
N GLY A 302 -17.29 -21.34 12.78
CA GLY A 302 -18.11 -21.70 11.61
C GLY A 302 -18.01 -20.64 10.51
N TYR A 303 -16.83 -20.05 10.36
CA TYR A 303 -16.49 -19.00 9.40
C TYR A 303 -17.18 -17.64 9.67
N ASP A 304 -17.68 -17.42 10.88
CA ASP A 304 -18.22 -16.12 11.30
C ASP A 304 -17.09 -15.24 11.84
N PHE A 305 -16.55 -14.40 10.95
CA PHE A 305 -15.50 -13.42 11.29
C PHE A 305 -15.96 -12.45 12.40
N ALA A 306 -17.24 -12.05 12.39
CA ALA A 306 -17.76 -11.07 13.34
C ALA A 306 -17.67 -11.56 14.79
N LYS A 307 -17.82 -12.88 15.03
CA LYS A 307 -17.66 -13.45 16.37
C LYS A 307 -16.26 -13.24 16.93
N LEU A 308 -15.22 -13.40 16.10
CA LEU A 308 -13.84 -13.14 16.51
C LEU A 308 -13.57 -11.64 16.60
N TRP A 309 -14.08 -10.87 15.64
CA TRP A 309 -13.88 -9.43 15.59
C TRP A 309 -14.45 -8.69 16.78
N PHE A 310 -15.61 -9.12 17.30
CA PHE A 310 -16.26 -8.56 18.49
C PHE A 310 -16.05 -9.39 19.75
N GLY A 311 -15.10 -10.33 19.74
CA GLY A 311 -14.76 -11.17 20.89
C GLY A 311 -13.88 -10.46 21.91
N GLU A 312 -13.79 -11.02 23.13
CA GLU A 312 -13.04 -10.45 24.26
C GLU A 312 -11.54 -10.27 23.95
N GLU A 313 -10.91 -11.22 23.22
CA GLU A 313 -9.51 -11.10 22.84
C GLU A 313 -9.27 -9.91 21.90
N ALA A 314 -10.17 -9.72 20.94
CA ALA A 314 -10.12 -8.56 20.06
C ALA A 314 -10.27 -7.24 20.83
N ASP A 315 -11.14 -7.21 21.83
CA ASP A 315 -11.33 -6.03 22.70
C ASP A 315 -10.10 -5.76 23.58
N ARG A 316 -9.46 -6.80 24.12
CA ARG A 316 -8.17 -6.66 24.82
C ARG A 316 -7.10 -6.04 23.93
N GLN A 317 -6.96 -6.53 22.71
CA GLN A 317 -5.99 -5.99 21.76
C GLN A 317 -6.30 -4.55 21.34
N ARG A 318 -7.58 -4.19 21.12
CA ARG A 318 -7.99 -2.80 20.86
C ARG A 318 -7.67 -1.88 22.04
N ALA A 319 -7.89 -2.34 23.28
CA ALA A 319 -7.55 -1.58 24.48
C ALA A 319 -6.05 -1.31 24.57
N SER A 320 -5.22 -2.33 24.33
CA SER A 320 -3.76 -2.23 24.28
C SER A 320 -3.27 -1.25 23.18
N ILE A 321 -3.83 -1.36 21.96
CA ILE A 321 -3.51 -0.43 20.87
C ILE A 321 -3.87 1.02 21.25
N LYS A 322 -5.05 1.24 21.83
CA LYS A 322 -5.51 2.54 22.31
C LYS A 322 -4.64 3.10 23.44
N ALA A 323 -4.16 2.24 24.33
CA ALA A 323 -3.24 2.59 25.42
C ALA A 323 -1.81 2.89 24.92
N LYS A 324 -1.53 2.75 23.60
CA LYS A 324 -0.22 2.95 22.98
C LYS A 324 0.87 1.98 23.48
N GLU A 325 0.48 0.77 23.89
CA GLU A 325 1.41 -0.27 24.32
C GLU A 325 2.25 -0.84 23.17
N CYS A 326 1.93 -0.46 21.93
CA CYS A 326 2.74 -0.73 20.75
C CYS A 326 2.87 0.53 19.89
N HIS A 327 3.99 0.62 19.19
CA HIS A 327 4.22 1.58 18.12
C HIS A 327 4.97 0.89 16.98
N CYS A 328 4.83 1.37 15.78
CA CYS A 328 5.49 0.77 14.60
C CYS A 328 5.45 1.72 13.40
N THR A 329 6.21 1.34 12.37
CA THR A 329 6.24 2.00 11.06
C THR A 329 5.47 1.21 10.00
N HIS A 330 4.48 0.40 10.39
CA HIS A 330 3.72 -0.44 9.46
C HIS A 330 2.79 0.40 8.58
N SER A 331 3.23 0.66 7.36
CA SER A 331 2.59 1.57 6.40
C SER A 331 1.13 1.27 6.11
N CYS A 332 0.74 -0.02 5.97
CA CYS A 332 -0.63 -0.39 5.64
C CYS A 332 -1.62 0.07 6.73
N PHE A 333 -1.29 -0.20 7.99
CA PHE A 333 -2.14 0.19 9.12
C PHE A 333 -2.02 1.67 9.46
N MET A 334 -0.85 2.27 9.29
CA MET A 334 -0.66 3.70 9.50
C MET A 334 -1.40 4.50 8.43
N SER A 335 -1.23 4.20 7.14
CA SER A 335 -1.91 4.90 6.05
C SER A 335 -3.43 4.76 6.15
N SER A 336 -3.95 3.55 6.44
CA SER A 336 -5.39 3.35 6.61
C SER A 336 -5.92 4.15 7.81
N SER A 337 -5.18 4.19 8.93
CA SER A 337 -5.55 5.01 10.09
C SER A 337 -5.59 6.51 9.75
N LEU A 338 -4.61 7.01 9.00
CA LEU A 338 -4.53 8.41 8.60
C LEU A 338 -5.69 8.81 7.67
N VAL A 339 -6.11 7.95 6.75
CA VAL A 339 -7.28 8.20 5.88
C VAL A 339 -8.54 8.45 6.71
N PHE A 340 -8.70 7.78 7.84
CA PHE A 340 -9.86 7.90 8.72
C PHE A 340 -9.62 8.77 9.98
N ASP A 341 -8.56 9.58 10.01
CA ASP A 341 -8.31 10.59 11.05
C ASP A 341 -8.65 12.01 10.52
N LEU A 342 -9.65 12.67 11.12
CA LEU A 342 -10.07 14.04 10.76
C LEU A 342 -8.92 15.06 10.77
N ARG A 343 -7.91 14.86 11.65
CA ARG A 343 -6.73 15.74 11.68
C ARG A 343 -5.87 15.63 10.42
N THR A 344 -5.86 14.46 9.76
CA THR A 344 -5.20 14.29 8.47
C THR A 344 -5.90 15.09 7.38
N TRP A 345 -7.24 15.10 7.38
CA TRP A 345 -8.02 15.94 6.45
C TRP A 345 -7.79 17.43 6.69
N GLY A 346 -7.73 17.86 7.96
CA GLY A 346 -7.35 19.24 8.30
C GLY A 346 -5.96 19.62 7.79
N ALA A 347 -4.97 18.75 7.97
CA ALA A 347 -3.62 18.95 7.47
C ALA A 347 -3.56 19.00 5.93
N TYR A 348 -4.33 18.15 5.25
CA TYR A 348 -4.46 18.16 3.79
C TYR A 348 -5.05 19.49 3.29
N LEU A 349 -6.16 19.94 3.87
CA LEU A 349 -6.78 21.21 3.50
C LEU A 349 -5.84 22.39 3.73
N ALA A 350 -5.12 22.41 4.86
CA ALA A 350 -4.10 23.43 5.12
C ALA A 350 -2.99 23.41 4.07
N SER A 351 -2.54 22.22 3.64
CA SER A 351 -1.52 22.11 2.58
C SER A 351 -2.03 22.65 1.23
N CYS A 352 -3.30 22.42 0.89
CA CYS A 352 -3.92 22.97 -0.32
C CYS A 352 -3.96 24.50 -0.30
N VAL A 353 -4.33 25.11 0.84
CA VAL A 353 -4.35 26.57 1.01
C VAL A 353 -2.95 27.16 0.84
N VAL A 354 -1.93 26.57 1.49
CA VAL A 354 -0.55 27.03 1.36
C VAL A 354 -0.05 26.93 -0.08
N SER A 355 -0.38 25.84 -0.78
CA SER A 355 -0.02 25.68 -2.19
C SER A 355 -0.67 26.73 -3.08
N PHE A 356 -1.94 27.04 -2.84
CA PHE A 356 -2.67 28.09 -3.57
C PHE A 356 -2.05 29.48 -3.35
N LEU A 357 -1.77 29.87 -2.11
CA LEU A 357 -1.15 31.16 -1.79
C LEU A 357 0.26 31.31 -2.39
N ASN A 358 1.02 30.22 -2.47
CA ASN A 358 2.35 30.24 -3.07
C ASN A 358 2.27 30.37 -4.61
N SER A 359 1.25 29.80 -5.27
CA SER A 359 1.04 29.95 -6.72
C SER A 359 0.70 31.41 -7.09
N GLU A 360 -0.18 32.08 -6.34
CA GLU A 360 -0.50 33.49 -6.55
C GLU A 360 0.74 34.39 -6.41
N ARG A 361 1.57 34.15 -5.39
CA ARG A 361 2.82 34.92 -5.20
C ARG A 361 3.83 34.72 -6.31
N SER A 362 3.88 33.55 -6.91
CA SER A 362 4.77 33.26 -8.05
C SER A 362 4.29 33.94 -9.34
N GLU A 363 2.99 34.08 -9.55
CA GLU A 363 2.40 34.80 -10.69
C GLU A 363 2.60 36.31 -10.55
N GLU A 364 2.39 36.88 -9.35
CA GLU A 364 2.66 38.30 -9.08
C GLU A 364 4.15 38.65 -9.28
N SER A 365 5.08 37.77 -8.95
CA SER A 365 6.50 37.98 -9.16
C SER A 365 6.94 37.95 -10.63
N THR A 366 6.19 37.33 -11.50
CA THR A 366 6.44 37.26 -12.95
C THR A 366 5.81 38.42 -13.74
N GLU A 367 4.86 39.15 -13.16
CA GLU A 367 4.20 40.33 -13.73
C GLU A 367 4.85 41.68 -13.37
N ALA A 368 6.04 41.71 -12.75
CA ALA A 368 6.76 42.96 -12.52
C ALA A 368 7.03 43.70 -13.85
N PRO A 369 6.59 44.96 -14.03
CA PRO A 369 6.58 45.63 -15.32
C PRO A 369 7.98 45.85 -15.85
N ARG A 370 8.24 45.41 -17.08
CA ARG A 370 9.37 45.88 -17.87
C ARG A 370 9.21 47.41 -18.05
N ARG A 371 9.84 48.20 -17.21
CA ARG A 371 9.99 49.63 -17.45
C ARG A 371 10.74 49.83 -18.74
N VAL A 372 9.98 50.21 -19.78
CA VAL A 372 10.52 50.72 -21.05
C VAL A 372 11.20 52.03 -20.73
N SER A 373 12.52 52.05 -20.71
CA SER A 373 13.32 53.30 -20.75
C SER A 373 13.28 53.85 -22.17
N GLN A 374 12.28 54.70 -22.46
CA GLN A 374 12.38 55.63 -23.54
C GLN A 374 13.24 56.83 -23.10
N THR A 375 14.52 56.79 -23.35
CA THR A 375 15.35 57.98 -23.36
C THR A 375 15.33 58.55 -24.76
N ALA A 376 14.65 59.67 -24.88
CA ALA A 376 14.67 60.54 -26.02
C ALA A 376 16.11 61.01 -26.36
N SER A 377 16.54 60.78 -27.56
CA SER A 377 17.65 61.51 -28.19
C SER A 377 17.06 62.52 -29.14
N ARG A 378 17.01 63.77 -28.71
CA ARG A 378 16.81 64.90 -29.60
C ARG A 378 18.06 65.77 -29.57
N ARG A 379 18.55 66.11 -30.83
CA ARG A 379 19.42 67.23 -31.25
C ARG A 379 20.90 66.97 -31.07
N LEU A 380 21.74 67.11 -32.07
CA LEU A 380 22.03 68.25 -32.95
C LEU A 380 23.09 67.82 -33.95
N GLY A 381 23.06 68.40 -35.19
CA GLY A 381 24.14 68.48 -36.12
C GLY A 381 23.76 68.08 -37.51
#